data_d8bcab4bd984d906bb8f5732e319de7f
#
_entry.id   d8bcab4bd984d906bb8f5732e319de7f
#
_cell.length_a   1.000
_cell.length_b   1.000
_cell.length_c   1.000
_cell.angle_alpha   90.00
_cell.angle_beta   90.00
_cell.angle_gamma   90.00
#
_symmetry.space_group_name_H-M   'P 1'
#
loop_
_entity.id
_entity.type
_entity.pdbx_description
1 polymer ?
#
loop_
_entity_poly.entity_id
_entity_poly.type
_entity_poly.pdbx_seq_one_letter_code
_entity_poly.pdbx_strand_id
1 'polypeptide(L)'
;ARRKATVSSKITGKVLEVFIEEGDYVAKGQVLAQLDDSTSQAELNYASAQFDEAKRIYSRTRELIEGNLASQASLDAAGAQMDGLEALLAVRMQVVDDMKIRAPFSGVVVYKAAQPGEMISPVSAGGGSIRTGIGTIVDMDSLEIEVDVNEAFINRVQAGQPVVANLNAYPKWDIASEVIAIIPTADRNKATVRVRIRLLEKDERVLPDMGARVSFLKKVEQNEGPKKEGVMVPNASIQTSSGQDYIMLIINNKINIQAIEIAEETSNYSRVIKGLESGDKVLAKFDEALNEGQQVKIK
;
A
#
# COMPACT_ATOMS: atom_id res chain seq x y z
N ALA A 1 7.53 7.98 -0.38
CA ALA A 1 6.60 7.63 0.70
C ALA A 1 5.18 8.08 0.33
N ARG A 2 4.18 7.30 0.68
CA ARG A 2 2.76 7.67 0.47
C ARG A 2 2.32 8.81 1.39
N ARG A 3 2.86 8.83 2.60
CA ARG A 3 2.63 9.89 3.58
C ARG A 3 3.91 10.68 3.77
N LYS A 4 3.95 11.84 3.15
CA LYS A 4 5.00 12.86 3.31
C LYS A 4 4.26 14.18 3.51
N ALA A 5 4.49 14.85 4.61
CA ALA A 5 3.85 16.13 4.91
C ALA A 5 4.87 17.13 5.42
N THR A 6 4.84 18.31 4.84
CA THR A 6 5.47 19.48 5.43
C THR A 6 4.50 20.06 6.45
N VAL A 7 4.87 20.01 7.72
CA VAL A 7 4.04 20.49 8.82
C VAL A 7 4.21 22.00 8.92
N SER A 8 3.10 22.72 8.81
CA SER A 8 3.05 24.18 8.92
C SER A 8 2.21 24.60 10.12
N SER A 9 2.36 25.86 10.55
CA SER A 9 1.48 26.47 11.52
C SER A 9 0.11 26.78 10.92
N LYS A 10 -0.95 26.74 11.70
CA LYS A 10 -2.29 27.24 11.32
C LYS A 10 -2.39 28.76 11.47
N ILE A 11 -1.55 29.35 12.31
CA ILE A 11 -1.57 30.76 12.64
C ILE A 11 -0.17 31.34 12.50
N THR A 12 -0.09 32.64 12.29
CA THR A 12 1.19 33.37 12.23
C THR A 12 1.70 33.59 13.64
N GLY A 13 2.98 33.28 13.87
CA GLY A 13 3.61 33.52 15.17
C GLY A 13 5.11 33.37 15.12
N LYS A 14 5.78 33.88 16.17
CA LYS A 14 7.21 33.70 16.37
C LYS A 14 7.46 32.32 16.98
N VAL A 15 8.40 31.58 16.45
CA VAL A 15 8.82 30.29 17.02
C VAL A 15 9.59 30.54 18.33
N LEU A 16 9.06 30.00 19.40
CA LEU A 16 9.71 30.06 20.71
C LEU A 16 10.74 28.93 20.82
N GLU A 17 10.32 27.71 20.51
CA GLU A 17 11.13 26.51 20.65
C GLU A 17 10.78 25.47 19.57
N VAL A 18 11.77 24.68 19.17
CA VAL A 18 11.63 23.56 18.22
C VAL A 18 12.17 22.30 18.90
N PHE A 19 11.32 21.27 19.02
CA PHE A 19 11.59 20.04 19.79
C PHE A 19 12.06 18.87 18.92
N ILE A 20 12.40 19.11 17.66
CA ILE A 20 12.78 18.07 16.70
C ILE A 20 14.09 18.41 15.99
N GLU A 21 14.83 17.35 15.64
CA GLU A 21 15.97 17.40 14.76
C GLU A 21 15.76 16.47 13.55
N GLU A 22 16.56 16.68 12.49
CA GLU A 22 16.55 15.81 11.31
C GLU A 22 17.02 14.41 11.72
N GLY A 23 16.24 13.40 11.35
CA GLY A 23 16.47 12.01 11.74
C GLY A 23 15.63 11.54 12.92
N ASP A 24 15.00 12.43 13.68
CA ASP A 24 14.17 12.05 14.84
C ASP A 24 12.89 11.32 14.41
N TYR A 25 12.54 10.29 15.17
CA TYR A 25 11.23 9.66 15.05
C TYR A 25 10.22 10.38 15.93
N VAL A 26 9.08 10.77 15.36
CA VAL A 26 7.99 11.46 16.04
C VAL A 26 6.71 10.65 16.01
N ALA A 27 5.96 10.64 17.10
CA ALA A 27 4.65 10.03 17.20
C ALA A 27 3.55 11.00 16.74
N LYS A 28 2.43 10.46 16.25
CA LYS A 28 1.24 11.26 15.91
C LYS A 28 0.79 12.09 17.11
N GLY A 29 0.57 13.39 16.92
CA GLY A 29 0.17 14.35 17.97
C GLY A 29 1.32 14.88 18.82
N GLN A 30 2.55 14.38 18.68
CA GLN A 30 3.72 14.90 19.36
C GLN A 30 3.95 16.36 18.97
N VAL A 31 4.28 17.20 19.94
CA VAL A 31 4.62 18.62 19.71
C VAL A 31 5.98 18.70 19.02
N LEU A 32 6.02 19.41 17.91
CA LEU A 32 7.23 19.60 17.08
C LEU A 32 7.85 20.97 17.34
N ALA A 33 7.00 21.97 17.57
CA ALA A 33 7.42 23.31 17.87
C ALA A 33 6.34 24.04 18.67
N GLN A 34 6.77 25.03 19.44
CA GLN A 34 5.94 25.95 20.21
C GLN A 34 6.11 27.36 19.64
N LEU A 35 4.99 28.00 19.36
CA LEU A 35 4.97 29.44 19.08
C LEU A 35 4.85 30.24 20.37
N ASP A 36 5.19 31.53 20.32
CA ASP A 36 5.00 32.45 21.42
C ASP A 36 3.50 32.65 21.65
N ASP A 37 2.99 32.06 22.74
CA ASP A 37 1.60 32.03 23.12
C ASP A 37 1.28 32.97 24.27
N SER A 38 2.23 33.81 24.71
CA SER A 38 2.11 34.66 25.88
C SER A 38 0.84 35.53 25.86
N THR A 39 0.56 36.18 24.72
CA THR A 39 -0.65 37.01 24.54
C THR A 39 -1.91 36.15 24.54
N SER A 40 -1.91 35.05 23.78
CA SER A 40 -3.06 34.16 23.69
C SER A 40 -3.40 33.50 25.03
N GLN A 41 -2.39 33.16 25.82
CA GLN A 41 -2.57 32.63 27.17
C GLN A 41 -3.20 33.68 28.11
N ALA A 42 -2.79 34.96 28.00
CA ALA A 42 -3.43 36.03 28.78
C ALA A 42 -4.91 36.24 28.41
N GLU A 43 -5.23 36.17 27.08
CA GLU A 43 -6.61 36.24 26.61
C GLU A 43 -7.45 35.03 27.05
N LEU A 44 -6.86 33.81 27.05
CA LEU A 44 -7.50 32.60 27.58
C LEU A 44 -7.83 32.75 29.06
N ASN A 45 -6.88 33.22 29.86
CA ASN A 45 -7.08 33.46 31.30
C ASN A 45 -8.19 34.48 31.56
N TYR A 46 -8.26 35.53 30.73
CA TYR A 46 -9.35 36.54 30.82
C TYR A 46 -10.71 35.93 30.50
N ALA A 47 -10.80 35.15 29.39
CA ALA A 47 -12.06 34.49 29.02
C ALA A 47 -12.51 33.46 30.07
N SER A 48 -11.56 32.74 30.68
CA SER A 48 -11.83 31.80 31.78
C SER A 48 -12.43 32.53 33.00
N ALA A 49 -11.85 33.67 33.39
CA ALA A 49 -12.36 34.45 34.52
C ALA A 49 -13.79 34.97 34.26
N GLN A 50 -14.08 35.41 33.01
CA GLN A 50 -15.43 35.84 32.62
C GLN A 50 -16.44 34.68 32.65
N PHE A 51 -16.07 33.49 32.13
CA PHE A 51 -16.92 32.33 32.20
C PHE A 51 -17.20 31.89 33.63
N ASP A 52 -16.19 31.86 34.47
CA ASP A 52 -16.32 31.48 35.88
C ASP A 52 -17.26 32.45 36.64
N GLU A 53 -17.22 33.77 36.31
CA GLU A 53 -18.15 34.74 36.89
C GLU A 53 -19.58 34.49 36.41
N ALA A 54 -19.79 34.30 35.12
CA ALA A 54 -21.11 34.00 34.56
C ALA A 54 -21.71 32.71 35.17
N LYS A 55 -20.88 31.68 35.33
CA LYS A 55 -21.26 30.42 35.96
C LYS A 55 -21.71 30.62 37.41
N ARG A 56 -21.00 31.46 38.18
CA ARG A 56 -21.40 31.78 39.55
C ARG A 56 -22.73 32.57 39.58
N ILE A 57 -22.93 33.51 38.64
CA ILE A 57 -24.20 34.25 38.51
C ILE A 57 -25.34 33.29 38.17
N TYR A 58 -25.16 32.41 37.20
CA TYR A 58 -26.16 31.42 36.82
C TYR A 58 -26.54 30.51 38.00
N SER A 59 -25.55 29.94 38.70
CA SER A 59 -25.78 29.08 39.87
C SER A 59 -26.55 29.82 40.97
N ARG A 60 -26.15 31.06 41.31
CA ARG A 60 -26.86 31.88 42.30
C ARG A 60 -28.30 32.20 41.86
N THR A 61 -28.52 32.55 40.60
CA THR A 61 -29.85 32.83 40.07
C THR A 61 -30.74 31.60 40.14
N ARG A 62 -30.20 30.43 39.88
CA ARG A 62 -30.89 29.14 39.98
C ARG A 62 -31.33 28.86 41.44
N GLU A 63 -30.46 29.08 42.41
CA GLU A 63 -30.78 28.92 43.84
C GLU A 63 -31.89 29.92 44.29
N LEU A 64 -31.86 31.15 43.76
CA LEU A 64 -32.87 32.17 44.06
C LEU A 64 -34.24 31.80 43.47
N ILE A 65 -34.31 31.14 42.32
CA ILE A 65 -35.57 30.64 41.78
C ILE A 65 -36.16 29.54 42.64
N GLU A 66 -35.33 28.58 43.11
CA GLU A 66 -35.78 27.54 44.06
C GLU A 66 -36.41 28.14 45.31
N GLY A 67 -35.95 29.33 45.74
CA GLY A 67 -36.50 30.11 46.83
C GLY A 67 -37.64 31.08 46.44
N ASN A 68 -38.13 31.07 45.15
CA ASN A 68 -39.10 32.03 44.60
C ASN A 68 -38.65 33.53 44.69
N LEU A 69 -37.34 33.78 44.67
CA LEU A 69 -36.76 35.13 44.78
C LEU A 69 -36.24 35.69 43.46
N ALA A 70 -36.34 34.92 42.35
CA ALA A 70 -35.96 35.34 40.99
C ALA A 70 -36.97 34.85 39.95
N SER A 71 -36.99 35.48 38.79
CA SER A 71 -37.86 35.09 37.65
C SER A 71 -37.18 34.07 36.74
N GLN A 72 -37.97 33.26 36.01
CA GLN A 72 -37.47 32.34 34.99
C GLN A 72 -36.70 33.11 33.89
N ALA A 73 -37.18 34.26 33.50
CA ALA A 73 -36.53 35.13 32.52
C ALA A 73 -35.10 35.53 32.95
N SER A 74 -34.88 35.75 34.27
CA SER A 74 -33.54 36.08 34.77
C SER A 74 -32.60 34.87 34.76
N LEU A 75 -33.11 33.65 34.97
CA LEU A 75 -32.32 32.41 34.84
C LEU A 75 -31.96 32.16 33.37
N ASP A 76 -32.93 32.32 32.50
CA ASP A 76 -32.71 32.12 31.04
C ASP A 76 -31.66 33.11 30.51
N ALA A 77 -31.71 34.37 30.96
CA ALA A 77 -30.72 35.37 30.60
C ALA A 77 -29.31 35.04 31.15
N ALA A 78 -29.22 34.60 32.42
CA ALA A 78 -27.95 34.20 33.04
C ALA A 78 -27.39 32.93 32.36
N GLY A 79 -28.26 31.99 31.95
CA GLY A 79 -27.89 30.79 31.19
C GLY A 79 -27.32 31.15 29.81
N ALA A 80 -28.02 31.97 29.06
CA ALA A 80 -27.56 32.42 27.73
C ALA A 80 -26.21 33.16 27.79
N GLN A 81 -25.99 33.98 28.86
CA GLN A 81 -24.72 34.66 29.06
C GLN A 81 -23.58 33.67 29.38
N MET A 82 -23.83 32.68 30.24
CA MET A 82 -22.88 31.64 30.59
C MET A 82 -22.50 30.83 29.37
N ASP A 83 -23.47 30.36 28.55
CA ASP A 83 -23.26 29.57 27.36
C ASP A 83 -22.46 30.36 26.31
N GLY A 84 -22.73 31.64 26.14
CA GLY A 84 -21.98 32.53 25.27
C GLY A 84 -20.50 32.68 25.66
N LEU A 85 -20.23 32.79 26.96
CA LEU A 85 -18.87 32.90 27.49
C LEU A 85 -18.14 31.55 27.49
N GLU A 86 -18.85 30.43 27.65
CA GLU A 86 -18.30 29.09 27.47
C GLU A 86 -17.81 28.89 26.03
N ALA A 87 -18.61 29.29 25.04
CA ALA A 87 -18.23 29.25 23.65
C ALA A 87 -17.00 30.13 23.36
N LEU A 88 -16.94 31.34 23.95
CA LEU A 88 -15.75 32.20 23.81
C LEU A 88 -14.51 31.58 24.44
N LEU A 89 -14.63 31.00 25.60
CA LEU A 89 -13.54 30.28 26.28
C LEU A 89 -13.01 29.14 25.38
N ALA A 90 -13.90 28.33 24.80
CA ALA A 90 -13.52 27.25 23.91
C ALA A 90 -12.73 27.76 22.69
N VAL A 91 -13.12 28.88 22.10
CA VAL A 91 -12.38 29.53 21.01
C VAL A 91 -10.96 29.94 21.47
N ARG A 92 -10.82 30.54 22.64
CA ARG A 92 -9.50 30.96 23.18
C ARG A 92 -8.61 29.75 23.50
N MET A 93 -9.18 28.68 24.03
CA MET A 93 -8.47 27.41 24.25
C MET A 93 -7.92 26.85 22.93
N GLN A 94 -8.73 26.87 21.86
CA GLN A 94 -8.30 26.39 20.55
C GLN A 94 -7.16 27.23 19.98
N VAL A 95 -7.18 28.55 20.15
CA VAL A 95 -6.10 29.44 19.70
C VAL A 95 -4.78 29.09 20.41
N VAL A 96 -4.81 28.87 21.73
CA VAL A 96 -3.62 28.47 22.49
C VAL A 96 -3.13 27.07 22.06
N ASP A 97 -4.05 26.11 21.79
CA ASP A 97 -3.64 24.79 21.30
C ASP A 97 -3.03 24.87 19.89
N ASP A 98 -3.53 25.73 19.02
CA ASP A 98 -3.00 25.94 17.68
C ASP A 98 -1.60 26.59 17.67
N MET A 99 -1.14 27.18 18.79
CA MET A 99 0.25 27.63 19.00
C MET A 99 1.24 26.46 19.16
N LYS A 100 0.73 25.24 19.49
CA LYS A 100 1.52 24.01 19.57
C LYS A 100 1.41 23.25 18.27
N ILE A 101 2.47 23.24 17.51
CA ILE A 101 2.50 22.56 16.21
C ILE A 101 2.81 21.09 16.42
N ARG A 102 1.88 20.23 15.98
CA ARG A 102 1.93 18.79 16.24
C ARG A 102 2.10 17.97 14.98
N ALA A 103 2.69 16.77 15.12
CA ALA A 103 2.84 15.80 14.04
C ALA A 103 1.45 15.25 13.62
N PRO A 104 1.09 15.31 12.32
CA PRO A 104 -0.18 14.79 11.82
C PRO A 104 -0.24 13.25 11.80
N PHE A 105 0.90 12.60 11.72
CA PHE A 105 1.09 11.15 11.78
C PHE A 105 2.48 10.82 12.33
N SER A 106 2.70 9.56 12.70
CA SER A 106 4.00 9.08 13.17
C SER A 106 4.95 8.87 11.99
N GLY A 107 6.22 9.25 12.16
CA GLY A 107 7.22 9.12 11.11
C GLY A 107 8.56 9.71 11.48
N VAL A 108 9.47 9.80 10.52
CA VAL A 108 10.80 10.37 10.69
C VAL A 108 10.86 11.78 10.11
N VAL A 109 11.47 12.68 10.82
CA VAL A 109 11.74 14.06 10.37
C VAL A 109 12.87 14.02 9.34
N VAL A 110 12.58 14.34 8.09
CA VAL A 110 13.59 14.33 7.00
C VAL A 110 14.15 15.71 6.71
N TYR A 111 13.47 16.74 7.17
CA TYR A 111 13.92 18.12 6.99
C TYR A 111 13.36 19.00 8.09
N LYS A 112 14.23 19.83 8.70
CA LYS A 112 13.89 20.86 9.69
C LYS A 112 14.02 22.21 9.03
N ALA A 113 12.90 22.93 8.90
CA ALA A 113 12.85 24.22 8.21
C ALA A 113 12.98 25.41 9.18
N ALA A 114 12.33 25.33 10.34
CA ALA A 114 12.21 26.45 11.27
C ALA A 114 13.24 26.42 12.40
N GLN A 115 13.62 27.60 12.85
CA GLN A 115 14.50 27.79 13.99
C GLN A 115 13.85 28.68 15.06
N PRO A 116 14.24 28.56 16.34
CA PRO A 116 13.79 29.47 17.38
C PRO A 116 14.07 30.93 17.01
N GLY A 117 13.11 31.81 17.22
CA GLY A 117 13.19 33.23 16.89
C GLY A 117 12.66 33.62 15.52
N GLU A 118 12.46 32.67 14.61
CA GLU A 118 11.88 32.93 13.28
C GLU A 118 10.37 33.17 13.33
N MET A 119 9.86 33.94 12.38
CA MET A 119 8.42 34.12 12.15
C MET A 119 7.93 33.08 11.14
N ILE A 120 6.86 32.37 11.48
CA ILE A 120 6.20 31.45 10.57
C ILE A 120 4.76 31.86 10.31
N SER A 121 4.27 31.55 9.09
CA SER A 121 2.91 31.86 8.66
C SER A 121 2.36 30.72 7.80
N PRO A 122 1.03 30.45 7.86
CA PRO A 122 0.39 29.49 6.97
C PRO A 122 0.39 29.93 5.50
N VAL A 123 0.57 31.22 5.23
CA VAL A 123 0.58 31.82 3.89
C VAL A 123 1.98 32.34 3.58
N SER A 124 2.50 31.97 2.41
CA SER A 124 3.72 32.54 1.82
C SER A 124 3.46 34.00 1.47
N ALA A 125 3.70 34.94 2.39
CA ALA A 125 3.77 36.35 2.04
C ALA A 125 5.12 36.56 1.35
N GLY A 126 5.11 36.96 0.08
CA GLY A 126 6.25 37.06 -0.84
C GLY A 126 7.46 37.91 -0.44
N GLY A 127 7.92 37.82 0.80
CA GLY A 127 9.13 38.45 1.32
C GLY A 127 9.98 37.40 2.04
N GLY A 128 11.24 37.30 1.67
CA GLY A 128 12.20 36.26 2.01
C GLY A 128 12.51 35.95 3.48
N SER A 129 11.71 36.41 4.43
CA SER A 129 11.90 36.21 5.88
C SER A 129 10.79 35.38 6.55
N ILE A 130 9.74 35.00 5.83
CA ILE A 130 8.62 34.24 6.42
C ILE A 130 8.63 32.83 5.86
N ARG A 131 8.83 31.84 6.72
CA ARG A 131 8.80 30.42 6.35
C ARG A 131 7.41 29.85 6.54
N THR A 132 7.01 28.92 5.68
CA THR A 132 5.68 28.31 5.69
C THR A 132 5.62 26.96 6.40
N GLY A 133 6.75 26.41 6.85
CA GLY A 133 6.78 25.08 7.47
C GLY A 133 7.79 24.99 8.62
N ILE A 134 7.50 24.08 9.56
CA ILE A 134 8.40 23.72 10.66
C ILE A 134 9.39 22.64 10.18
N GLY A 135 8.90 21.65 9.49
CA GLY A 135 9.69 20.53 8.99
C GLY A 135 8.87 19.57 8.16
N THR A 136 9.54 18.62 7.53
CA THR A 136 8.90 17.58 6.73
C THR A 136 9.03 16.24 7.44
N ILE A 137 7.89 15.58 7.63
CA ILE A 137 7.80 14.24 8.22
C ILE A 137 7.45 13.23 7.13
N VAL A 138 8.08 12.08 7.17
CA VAL A 138 7.85 10.96 6.27
C VAL A 138 7.49 9.72 7.08
N ASP A 139 6.38 9.10 6.72
CA ASP A 139 5.99 7.80 7.25
C ASP A 139 6.79 6.71 6.55
N MET A 140 7.76 6.13 7.29
CA MET A 140 8.64 5.08 6.77
C MET A 140 7.89 3.77 6.50
N ASP A 141 6.76 3.54 7.16
CA ASP A 141 5.92 2.37 6.95
C ASP A 141 5.14 2.41 5.63
N SER A 142 4.97 3.60 5.07
CA SER A 142 4.22 3.84 3.84
C SER A 142 5.11 4.07 2.61
N LEU A 143 6.35 3.56 2.62
CA LEU A 143 7.24 3.66 1.47
C LEU A 143 6.71 2.82 0.30
N GLU A 144 6.69 3.43 -0.87
CA GLU A 144 6.30 2.82 -2.13
C GLU A 144 7.30 3.24 -3.20
N ILE A 145 7.46 2.42 -4.23
CA ILE A 145 8.24 2.79 -5.41
C ILE A 145 7.27 3.37 -6.44
N GLU A 146 7.58 4.55 -6.94
CA GLU A 146 6.92 5.12 -8.11
C GLU A 146 7.85 4.97 -9.31
N VAL A 147 7.35 4.35 -10.37
CA VAL A 147 8.09 4.14 -11.60
C VAL A 147 7.31 4.69 -12.79
N ASP A 148 7.99 5.44 -13.64
CA ASP A 148 7.44 5.95 -14.89
C ASP A 148 7.67 4.91 -15.99
N VAL A 149 6.61 4.22 -16.40
CA VAL A 149 6.62 3.19 -17.45
C VAL A 149 6.24 3.82 -18.78
N ASN A 150 7.01 3.53 -19.82
CA ASN A 150 6.69 4.02 -21.16
C ASN A 150 5.33 3.49 -21.63
N GLU A 151 4.53 4.35 -22.25
CA GLU A 151 3.17 4.07 -22.72
C GLU A 151 3.10 2.84 -23.64
N ALA A 152 4.13 2.59 -24.45
CA ALA A 152 4.21 1.41 -25.32
C ALA A 152 4.23 0.08 -24.56
N PHE A 153 4.63 0.08 -23.28
CA PHE A 153 4.74 -1.13 -22.46
C PHE A 153 3.66 -1.24 -21.37
N ILE A 154 2.85 -0.21 -21.16
CA ILE A 154 1.87 -0.19 -20.05
C ILE A 154 0.84 -1.32 -20.16
N ASN A 155 0.49 -1.75 -21.37
CA ASN A 155 -0.45 -2.86 -21.61
C ASN A 155 0.02 -4.20 -21.02
N ARG A 156 1.31 -4.31 -20.67
CA ARG A 156 1.91 -5.53 -20.08
C ARG A 156 1.95 -5.48 -18.56
N VAL A 157 1.59 -4.33 -17.96
CA VAL A 157 1.59 -4.12 -16.52
C VAL A 157 0.17 -4.26 -15.99
N GLN A 158 -0.01 -5.04 -14.94
CA GLN A 158 -1.30 -5.29 -14.30
C GLN A 158 -1.20 -5.10 -12.78
N ALA A 159 -2.29 -4.69 -12.15
CA ALA A 159 -2.36 -4.66 -10.70
C ALA A 159 -2.19 -6.08 -10.12
N GLY A 160 -1.47 -6.21 -9.02
CA GLY A 160 -1.13 -7.51 -8.43
C GLY A 160 -0.03 -8.27 -9.16
N GLN A 161 0.65 -7.66 -10.14
CA GLN A 161 1.78 -8.29 -10.83
C GLN A 161 3.01 -8.30 -9.93
N PRO A 162 3.71 -9.45 -9.80
CA PRO A 162 4.95 -9.52 -9.05
C PRO A 162 6.07 -8.74 -9.75
N VAL A 163 6.88 -8.09 -8.93
CA VAL A 163 7.96 -7.20 -9.36
C VAL A 163 9.18 -7.45 -8.49
N VAL A 164 10.37 -7.40 -9.09
CA VAL A 164 11.62 -7.33 -8.36
C VAL A 164 12.16 -5.90 -8.45
N ALA A 165 12.40 -5.31 -7.29
CA ALA A 165 12.99 -3.98 -7.18
C ALA A 165 14.42 -4.06 -6.62
N ASN A 166 15.33 -3.32 -7.23
CA ASN A 166 16.71 -3.16 -6.78
C ASN A 166 16.96 -1.68 -6.51
N LEU A 167 17.43 -1.36 -5.32
CA LEU A 167 17.86 0.00 -5.00
C LEU A 167 19.23 0.28 -5.63
N ASN A 168 19.43 1.48 -6.16
CA ASN A 168 20.71 1.86 -6.72
C ASN A 168 21.86 1.81 -5.69
N ALA A 169 21.54 2.04 -4.41
CA ALA A 169 22.50 1.90 -3.30
C ALA A 169 22.85 0.43 -3.00
N TYR A 170 21.96 -0.51 -3.32
CA TYR A 170 22.13 -1.95 -3.05
C TYR A 170 21.79 -2.80 -4.28
N PRO A 171 22.59 -2.75 -5.36
CA PRO A 171 22.25 -3.33 -6.66
C PRO A 171 22.16 -4.88 -6.67
N LYS A 172 22.70 -5.55 -5.65
CA LYS A 172 22.66 -7.01 -5.50
C LYS A 172 21.52 -7.49 -4.60
N TRP A 173 20.72 -6.57 -4.06
CA TRP A 173 19.60 -6.90 -3.19
C TRP A 173 18.31 -6.85 -3.98
N ASP A 174 17.72 -8.02 -4.19
CA ASP A 174 16.43 -8.19 -4.84
C ASP A 174 15.31 -8.05 -3.80
N ILE A 175 14.49 -7.04 -3.94
CA ILE A 175 13.37 -6.77 -3.04
C ILE A 175 12.09 -7.25 -3.71
N ALA A 176 11.42 -8.23 -3.10
CA ALA A 176 10.12 -8.70 -3.57
C ALA A 176 9.08 -7.58 -3.43
N SER A 177 8.39 -7.32 -4.51
CA SER A 177 7.47 -6.19 -4.63
C SER A 177 6.27 -6.55 -5.49
N GLU A 178 5.22 -5.74 -5.45
CA GLU A 178 3.97 -5.96 -6.16
C GLU A 178 3.39 -4.65 -6.70
N VAL A 179 2.84 -4.68 -7.91
CA VAL A 179 2.12 -3.54 -8.48
C VAL A 179 0.83 -3.30 -7.70
N ILE A 180 0.71 -2.11 -7.08
CA ILE A 180 -0.51 -1.69 -6.37
C ILE A 180 -1.53 -1.13 -7.35
N ALA A 181 -1.09 -0.16 -8.16
CA ALA A 181 -1.97 0.60 -9.04
C ALA A 181 -1.20 1.21 -10.21
N ILE A 182 -1.91 1.37 -11.31
CA ILE A 182 -1.50 2.16 -12.46
C ILE A 182 -2.26 3.48 -12.35
N ILE A 183 -1.55 4.60 -12.29
CA ILE A 183 -2.20 5.92 -12.21
C ILE A 183 -2.63 6.33 -13.62
N PRO A 184 -3.93 6.55 -13.87
CA PRO A 184 -4.45 6.78 -15.23
C PRO A 184 -4.20 8.22 -15.72
N THR A 185 -2.99 8.71 -15.49
CA THR A 185 -2.51 10.01 -15.96
C THR A 185 -1.17 9.82 -16.66
N ALA A 186 -1.17 10.03 -17.98
CA ALA A 186 0.07 10.02 -18.74
C ALA A 186 0.76 11.38 -18.68
N ASP A 187 2.06 11.38 -18.46
CA ASP A 187 2.89 12.57 -18.68
C ASP A 187 3.18 12.69 -20.19
N ARG A 188 2.50 13.64 -20.84
CA ARG A 188 2.63 13.86 -22.30
C ARG A 188 4.04 14.24 -22.72
N ASN A 189 4.82 14.88 -21.84
CA ASN A 189 6.17 15.31 -22.17
C ASN A 189 7.14 14.12 -22.18
N LYS A 190 6.87 13.10 -21.35
CA LYS A 190 7.72 11.91 -21.20
C LYS A 190 7.15 10.67 -21.89
N ALA A 191 5.91 10.72 -22.37
CA ALA A 191 5.15 9.56 -22.87
C ALA A 191 5.20 8.36 -21.89
N THR A 192 4.99 8.64 -20.60
CA THR A 192 5.04 7.65 -19.52
C THR A 192 3.76 7.66 -18.71
N VAL A 193 3.46 6.50 -18.14
CA VAL A 193 2.38 6.28 -17.18
C VAL A 193 3.00 5.88 -15.84
N ARG A 194 2.55 6.50 -14.77
CA ARG A 194 3.07 6.22 -13.43
C ARG A 194 2.46 4.96 -12.86
N VAL A 195 3.33 4.07 -12.39
CA VAL A 195 2.96 2.82 -11.72
C VAL A 195 3.45 2.86 -10.28
N ARG A 196 2.59 2.51 -9.33
CA ARG A 196 2.92 2.41 -7.93
C ARG A 196 3.13 0.95 -7.54
N ILE A 197 4.20 0.71 -6.81
CA ILE A 197 4.69 -0.61 -6.43
C ILE A 197 4.90 -0.63 -4.93
N ARG A 198 4.35 -1.63 -4.27
CA ARG A 198 4.52 -1.88 -2.84
C ARG A 198 5.69 -2.81 -2.61
N LEU A 199 6.54 -2.48 -1.66
CA LEU A 199 7.54 -3.37 -1.10
C LEU A 199 6.83 -4.40 -0.20
N LEU A 200 7.08 -5.69 -0.42
CA LEU A 200 6.49 -6.77 0.40
C LEU A 200 7.25 -6.93 1.71
N GLU A 201 8.53 -6.63 1.71
CA GLU A 201 9.39 -6.65 2.88
C GLU A 201 9.80 -5.23 3.24
N LYS A 202 9.73 -4.90 4.52
CA LYS A 202 10.19 -3.63 5.07
C LYS A 202 11.59 -3.82 5.62
N ASP A 203 12.49 -2.90 5.28
CA ASP A 203 13.86 -2.91 5.74
C ASP A 203 14.31 -1.48 6.00
N GLU A 204 15.03 -1.26 7.10
CA GLU A 204 15.52 0.06 7.52
C GLU A 204 16.51 0.69 6.53
N ARG A 205 17.10 -0.11 5.63
CA ARG A 205 17.99 0.36 4.58
C ARG A 205 17.26 1.11 3.45
N VAL A 206 15.93 0.96 3.37
CA VAL A 206 15.11 1.64 2.36
C VAL A 206 14.78 3.03 2.85
N LEU A 207 15.43 4.03 2.28
CA LEU A 207 15.18 5.43 2.63
C LEU A 207 14.32 6.14 1.58
N PRO A 208 13.58 7.18 1.99
CA PRO A 208 12.83 8.03 1.06
C PRO A 208 13.73 8.60 -0.03
N ASP A 209 13.14 8.80 -1.21
CA ASP A 209 13.77 9.43 -2.37
C ASP A 209 15.01 8.68 -2.92
N MET A 210 15.24 7.40 -2.53
CA MET A 210 16.23 6.53 -3.16
C MET A 210 15.80 6.16 -4.58
N GLY A 211 16.77 6.16 -5.51
CA GLY A 211 16.56 5.62 -6.85
C GLY A 211 16.45 4.10 -6.84
N ALA A 212 15.46 3.56 -7.55
CA ALA A 212 15.24 2.13 -7.69
C ALA A 212 15.10 1.72 -9.15
N ARG A 213 15.57 0.51 -9.47
CA ARG A 213 15.34 -0.17 -10.74
C ARG A 213 14.29 -1.25 -10.51
N VAL A 214 13.36 -1.38 -11.45
CA VAL A 214 12.21 -2.27 -11.32
C VAL A 214 12.16 -3.23 -12.50
N SER A 215 12.00 -4.51 -12.22
CA SER A 215 11.81 -5.58 -13.20
C SER A 215 10.43 -6.21 -12.99
N PHE A 216 9.53 -6.02 -13.96
CA PHE A 216 8.20 -6.62 -13.94
C PHE A 216 8.32 -8.10 -14.35
N LEU A 217 7.90 -8.98 -13.46
CA LEU A 217 7.86 -10.41 -13.73
C LEU A 217 6.54 -10.75 -14.44
N LYS A 218 6.57 -11.72 -15.37
CA LYS A 218 5.32 -12.26 -15.88
C LYS A 218 4.54 -12.87 -14.71
N LYS A 219 3.29 -12.49 -14.56
CA LYS A 219 2.37 -13.23 -13.72
C LYS A 219 2.36 -14.64 -14.29
N VAL A 220 2.90 -15.59 -13.56
CA VAL A 220 2.69 -17.01 -13.88
C VAL A 220 1.20 -17.18 -13.67
N GLU A 221 0.42 -17.14 -14.76
CA GLU A 221 -0.91 -17.68 -14.71
C GLU A 221 -0.70 -19.11 -14.25
N GLN A 222 -1.18 -19.42 -13.05
CA GLN A 222 -1.35 -20.80 -12.61
C GLN A 222 -2.47 -21.42 -13.46
N ASN A 223 -2.28 -21.43 -14.77
CA ASN A 223 -2.82 -22.41 -15.66
C ASN A 223 -1.86 -23.63 -15.66
N GLU A 224 -1.45 -24.07 -14.50
CA GLU A 224 -1.34 -25.49 -14.30
C GLU A 224 -2.79 -26.00 -14.22
N GLY A 225 -3.43 -26.12 -15.37
CA GLY A 225 -4.41 -27.17 -15.53
C GLY A 225 -3.77 -28.45 -14.95
N PRO A 226 -4.54 -29.36 -14.35
CA PRO A 226 -4.01 -30.53 -13.67
C PRO A 226 -2.91 -31.10 -14.56
N LYS A 227 -1.70 -31.32 -14.01
CA LYS A 227 -0.60 -31.97 -14.74
C LYS A 227 -1.24 -33.09 -15.53
N LYS A 228 -1.28 -32.92 -16.87
CA LYS A 228 -1.97 -33.90 -17.71
C LYS A 228 -1.19 -35.19 -17.56
N GLU A 229 -1.62 -36.03 -16.61
CA GLU A 229 -1.06 -37.36 -16.43
C GLU A 229 -1.22 -38.11 -17.74
N GLY A 230 -0.21 -38.90 -18.13
CA GLY A 230 -0.23 -39.68 -19.34
C GLY A 230 1.14 -39.81 -19.97
N VAL A 231 1.28 -40.80 -20.81
CA VAL A 231 2.50 -41.12 -21.55
C VAL A 231 2.34 -40.66 -23.01
N MET A 232 3.38 -40.01 -23.54
CA MET A 232 3.41 -39.61 -24.98
C MET A 232 3.92 -40.78 -25.82
N VAL A 233 3.12 -41.18 -26.80
CA VAL A 233 3.48 -42.23 -27.75
C VAL A 233 3.35 -41.72 -29.20
N PRO A 234 4.19 -42.22 -30.15
CA PRO A 234 4.04 -41.87 -31.55
C PRO A 234 2.68 -42.31 -32.11
N ASN A 235 2.01 -41.47 -32.91
CA ASN A 235 0.74 -41.85 -33.53
C ASN A 235 0.84 -43.11 -34.37
N ALA A 236 2.00 -43.37 -34.97
CA ALA A 236 2.27 -44.59 -35.76
C ALA A 236 2.24 -45.89 -34.94
N SER A 237 2.34 -45.82 -33.60
CA SER A 237 2.26 -47.00 -32.71
C SER A 237 0.83 -47.34 -32.30
N ILE A 238 -0.15 -46.53 -32.65
CA ILE A 238 -1.56 -46.69 -32.30
C ILE A 238 -2.35 -47.17 -33.49
N GLN A 239 -3.28 -48.12 -33.26
CA GLN A 239 -4.27 -48.53 -34.24
C GLN A 239 -5.65 -48.43 -33.64
N THR A 240 -6.55 -47.83 -34.42
CA THR A 240 -7.97 -47.76 -34.08
C THR A 240 -8.73 -48.87 -34.75
N SER A 241 -9.37 -49.72 -33.99
CA SER A 241 -10.25 -50.79 -34.46
C SER A 241 -11.57 -50.77 -33.75
N SER A 242 -12.68 -50.82 -34.50
CA SER A 242 -14.05 -50.82 -33.95
C SER A 242 -14.34 -49.66 -32.99
N GLY A 243 -13.67 -48.49 -33.17
CA GLY A 243 -13.89 -47.30 -32.33
C GLY A 243 -13.09 -47.31 -31.01
N GLN A 244 -12.14 -48.23 -30.85
CA GLN A 244 -11.23 -48.30 -29.71
C GLN A 244 -9.78 -48.29 -30.19
N ASP A 245 -8.92 -47.59 -29.44
CA ASP A 245 -7.49 -47.45 -29.75
C ASP A 245 -6.69 -48.52 -29.04
N TYR A 246 -5.74 -49.11 -29.75
CA TYR A 246 -4.89 -50.17 -29.29
C TYR A 246 -3.42 -49.85 -29.55
N ILE A 247 -2.56 -50.37 -28.66
CA ILE A 247 -1.12 -50.28 -28.81
C ILE A 247 -0.47 -51.65 -28.54
N MET A 248 0.63 -51.95 -29.20
CA MET A 248 1.41 -53.16 -28.97
C MET A 248 2.51 -52.92 -27.92
N LEU A 249 2.37 -53.56 -26.76
CA LEU A 249 3.35 -53.61 -25.68
C LEU A 249 4.28 -54.81 -25.85
N ILE A 250 5.51 -54.67 -25.45
CA ILE A 250 6.48 -55.78 -25.42
C ILE A 250 6.73 -56.15 -23.97
N ILE A 251 6.12 -57.24 -23.50
CA ILE A 251 6.24 -57.76 -22.15
C ILE A 251 6.94 -59.13 -22.24
N ASN A 252 8.08 -59.30 -21.58
CA ASN A 252 8.86 -60.56 -21.57
C ASN A 252 9.21 -61.11 -23.00
N ASN A 253 9.54 -60.19 -23.92
CA ASN A 253 9.83 -60.46 -25.33
C ASN A 253 8.63 -61.06 -26.11
N LYS A 254 7.41 -60.85 -25.66
CA LYS A 254 6.16 -61.21 -26.33
C LYS A 254 5.30 -59.95 -26.54
N ILE A 255 4.58 -59.98 -27.66
CA ILE A 255 3.59 -58.92 -27.95
C ILE A 255 2.35 -59.10 -27.11
N ASN A 256 1.91 -58.00 -26.48
CA ASN A 256 0.61 -57.87 -25.81
C ASN A 256 -0.15 -56.70 -26.44
N ILE A 257 -1.37 -56.91 -26.90
CA ILE A 257 -2.22 -55.85 -27.46
C ILE A 257 -3.05 -55.24 -26.33
N GLN A 258 -2.78 -53.96 -26.02
CA GLN A 258 -3.39 -53.26 -24.92
C GLN A 258 -4.34 -52.17 -25.44
N ALA A 259 -5.58 -52.15 -24.93
CA ALA A 259 -6.49 -51.05 -25.20
C ALA A 259 -6.05 -49.80 -24.41
N ILE A 260 -6.09 -48.66 -25.06
CA ILE A 260 -5.65 -47.37 -24.50
C ILE A 260 -6.74 -46.32 -24.61
N GLU A 261 -6.64 -45.30 -23.77
CA GLU A 261 -7.49 -44.12 -23.81
C GLU A 261 -6.62 -42.87 -24.09
N ILE A 262 -6.89 -42.18 -25.19
CA ILE A 262 -6.15 -41.01 -25.65
C ILE A 262 -6.85 -39.75 -25.12
N ALA A 263 -6.09 -38.84 -24.48
CA ALA A 263 -6.60 -37.55 -24.02
C ALA A 263 -6.35 -36.41 -25.02
N GLU A 264 -5.25 -36.48 -25.76
CA GLU A 264 -4.84 -35.40 -26.65
C GLU A 264 -4.03 -35.99 -27.80
N GLU A 265 -4.36 -35.63 -29.03
CA GLU A 265 -3.65 -36.03 -30.22
C GLU A 265 -2.99 -34.80 -30.86
N THR A 266 -1.71 -34.94 -31.20
CA THR A 266 -0.93 -33.94 -31.93
C THR A 266 -0.50 -34.57 -33.29
N SER A 267 0.03 -33.77 -34.19
CA SER A 267 0.43 -34.25 -35.52
C SER A 267 1.32 -35.49 -35.52
N ASN A 268 2.17 -35.72 -34.52
CA ASN A 268 3.13 -36.82 -34.50
C ASN A 268 3.01 -37.72 -33.23
N TYR A 269 2.38 -37.27 -32.18
CA TYR A 269 2.31 -37.96 -30.88
C TYR A 269 0.92 -37.81 -30.26
N SER A 270 0.49 -38.87 -29.60
CA SER A 270 -0.74 -38.90 -28.77
C SER A 270 -0.42 -39.09 -27.31
N ARG A 271 -1.19 -38.43 -26.45
CA ARG A 271 -1.09 -38.58 -24.98
C ARG A 271 -2.08 -39.62 -24.52
N VAL A 272 -1.56 -40.73 -24.01
CA VAL A 272 -2.31 -41.86 -23.46
C VAL A 272 -2.43 -41.66 -21.93
N ILE A 273 -3.68 -41.67 -21.44
CA ILE A 273 -3.98 -41.50 -20.01
C ILE A 273 -4.32 -42.80 -19.29
N LYS A 274 -4.71 -43.83 -20.02
CA LYS A 274 -4.96 -45.17 -19.48
C LYS A 274 -4.41 -46.24 -20.41
N GLY A 275 -3.94 -47.32 -19.81
CA GLY A 275 -3.44 -48.49 -20.54
C GLY A 275 -1.92 -48.53 -20.79
N LEU A 276 -1.19 -47.48 -20.34
CA LEU A 276 0.28 -47.41 -20.43
C LEU A 276 0.85 -46.79 -19.18
N GLU A 277 2.03 -47.26 -18.75
CA GLU A 277 2.83 -46.69 -17.67
C GLU A 277 4.16 -46.16 -18.23
N SER A 278 4.75 -45.21 -17.51
CA SER A 278 6.04 -44.65 -17.88
C SER A 278 7.14 -45.71 -17.73
N GLY A 279 7.81 -46.06 -18.84
CA GLY A 279 8.82 -47.10 -18.88
C GLY A 279 8.39 -48.32 -19.68
N ASP A 280 7.12 -48.42 -20.07
CA ASP A 280 6.63 -49.50 -20.96
C ASP A 280 7.30 -49.43 -22.32
N LYS A 281 7.63 -50.61 -22.86
CA LYS A 281 8.20 -50.74 -24.22
C LYS A 281 7.10 -50.96 -25.20
N VAL A 282 6.91 -50.02 -26.08
CA VAL A 282 5.91 -50.07 -27.15
C VAL A 282 6.57 -50.28 -28.51
N LEU A 283 5.84 -50.87 -29.42
CA LEU A 283 6.27 -50.98 -30.80
C LEU A 283 6.21 -49.58 -31.46
N ALA A 284 7.28 -49.13 -32.09
CA ALA A 284 7.36 -47.81 -32.70
C ALA A 284 6.36 -47.56 -33.82
N LYS A 285 5.92 -48.62 -34.47
CA LYS A 285 4.87 -48.63 -35.50
C LYS A 285 4.02 -49.86 -35.33
N PHE A 286 2.69 -49.70 -35.32
CA PHE A 286 1.76 -50.81 -35.25
C PHE A 286 1.92 -51.70 -36.51
N ASP A 287 1.96 -53.02 -36.36
CA ASP A 287 2.14 -53.98 -37.47
C ASP A 287 1.06 -55.07 -37.37
N GLU A 288 0.12 -55.06 -38.30
CA GLU A 288 -1.01 -56.00 -38.36
C GLU A 288 -0.58 -57.47 -38.62
N ALA A 289 0.67 -57.68 -39.06
CA ALA A 289 1.20 -59.04 -39.27
C ALA A 289 1.61 -59.72 -37.96
N LEU A 290 1.68 -58.99 -36.86
CA LEU A 290 2.10 -59.50 -35.54
C LEU A 290 0.87 -59.84 -34.73
N ASN A 291 0.85 -61.04 -34.15
CA ASN A 291 -0.26 -61.52 -33.32
C ASN A 291 0.10 -61.43 -31.83
N GLU A 292 -0.92 -61.34 -30.99
CA GLU A 292 -0.80 -61.39 -29.53
C GLU A 292 -0.07 -62.68 -29.10
N GLY A 293 0.90 -62.54 -28.18
CA GLY A 293 1.73 -63.66 -27.69
C GLY A 293 2.93 -64.02 -28.54
N GLN A 294 3.12 -63.42 -29.72
CA GLN A 294 4.22 -63.67 -30.61
C GLN A 294 5.55 -63.20 -30.00
N GLN A 295 6.59 -64.06 -30.10
CA GLN A 295 7.92 -63.71 -29.64
C GLN A 295 8.61 -62.72 -30.58
N VAL A 296 9.13 -61.64 -30.01
CA VAL A 296 9.87 -60.59 -30.72
C VAL A 296 11.24 -60.40 -30.11
N LYS A 297 12.23 -60.09 -30.91
CA LYS A 297 13.57 -59.78 -30.47
C LYS A 297 13.77 -58.26 -30.61
N ILE A 298 13.98 -57.61 -29.50
CA ILE A 298 14.31 -56.16 -29.49
C ILE A 298 15.73 -56.03 -30.04
N LYS A 299 15.91 -55.22 -31.08
CA LYS A 299 17.22 -54.88 -31.65
C LYS A 299 17.84 -53.71 -30.91
#